data_2f55bfaf545a9d7c561b589b01cfbd77
#
_entry.id   2f55bfaf545a9d7c561b589b01cfbd77
#
_cell.length_a   1.000
_cell.length_b   1.000
_cell.length_c   1.000
_cell.angle_alpha   90.00
_cell.angle_beta   90.00
_cell.angle_gamma   90.00
#
_symmetry.space_group_name_H-M   'P 1'
#
loop_
_entity.id
_entity.type
_entity.pdbx_description
1 polymer ?
#
loop_
_entity_poly.entity_id
_entity_poly.type
_entity_poly.pdbx_seq_one_letter_code
_entity_poly.pdbx_strand_id
1 'polypeptide(L)'
;MSEKHYVVSLHKGFNKDEIINDLNRDTTLDSKVDSNIIPDRKVDNVNTRPSSKRMFEIALTDEEAIKLQNDPRVGGIEVPEVWSDDWLDYEQGADWTREVAVDDLTRGNWGLLRQISKTNAWGLNTTNDLSAGTTYDYHLDGTGVDYIHQEGSKFRYTHEQWQDRNGVSRLVPFQWNTLPNCGAIPTIDYTNVTGAGGHATHCCGTAVGKDYGWAKNSAIYNIPYLSLDQAFWFDAIKEFHRAKAVDPVTGFKRPTVVSASWGKKANFTSITDIQFRGASVGSVKSADFGMIGDTNGRFNAATFGLQAEVEEMQDEGVHYFKSAGNQKQKLCYSGDIDYDNHIIRSVATGSITAGDPVYYNRGAGNIGPDTVVVGNLDSMLYNNIEATNEGSDKGPRVDVWAAGTDIVSAHSTDDTAIYQRDGTSMSTPQVAGMSCLLLQLNPGWTPAQLRKWWHDNSI
;
A
#
# COMPACT_ATOMS: atom_id res chain seq x y z
N MET A 1 -26.18 1.21 26.66
CA MET A 1 -25.83 1.12 25.22
C MET A 1 -24.93 -0.08 25.05
N SER A 2 -24.98 -0.77 23.93
CA SER A 2 -24.10 -1.92 23.68
C SER A 2 -22.68 -1.43 23.34
N GLU A 3 -21.69 -2.08 23.91
CA GLU A 3 -20.29 -1.87 23.55
C GLU A 3 -19.99 -2.41 22.15
N LYS A 4 -19.08 -1.74 21.47
CA LYS A 4 -18.53 -2.16 20.18
C LYS A 4 -17.00 -2.24 20.32
N HIS A 5 -16.37 -3.01 19.45
CA HIS A 5 -14.91 -3.01 19.34
C HIS A 5 -14.47 -1.77 18.56
N TYR A 6 -13.48 -1.07 19.09
CA TYR A 6 -12.84 0.07 18.45
C TYR A 6 -11.33 -0.14 18.36
N VAL A 7 -10.76 0.24 17.24
CA VAL A 7 -9.31 0.39 17.05
C VAL A 7 -8.94 1.81 17.46
N VAL A 8 -8.04 1.95 18.42
CA VAL A 8 -7.51 3.23 18.87
C VAL A 8 -6.09 3.39 18.38
N SER A 9 -5.78 4.50 17.72
CA SER A 9 -4.47 4.84 17.17
C SER A 9 -3.95 6.14 17.78
N LEU A 10 -2.69 6.15 18.20
CA LEU A 10 -2.07 7.31 18.87
C LEU A 10 -1.20 8.13 17.91
N HIS A 11 -1.08 9.41 18.20
CA HIS A 11 -0.07 10.25 17.56
C HIS A 11 1.35 9.76 17.84
N LYS A 12 2.30 10.05 16.94
CA LYS A 12 3.73 9.72 17.13
C LYS A 12 4.25 10.37 18.41
N GLY A 13 4.99 9.60 19.20
CA GLY A 13 5.56 10.04 20.47
C GLY A 13 4.78 9.62 21.72
N PHE A 14 3.59 9.03 21.55
CA PHE A 14 2.81 8.48 22.66
C PHE A 14 2.85 6.95 22.66
N ASN A 15 2.69 6.38 23.86
CA ASN A 15 2.70 4.94 24.08
C ASN A 15 1.30 4.46 24.49
N LYS A 16 0.81 3.42 23.83
CA LYS A 16 -0.51 2.84 24.11
C LYS A 16 -0.66 2.34 25.55
N ASP A 17 0.42 1.82 26.17
CA ASP A 17 0.37 1.28 27.52
C ASP A 17 0.01 2.36 28.54
N GLU A 18 0.41 3.61 28.31
CA GLU A 18 0.04 4.74 29.16
C GLU A 18 -1.47 5.00 29.10
N ILE A 19 -2.05 5.06 27.91
CA ILE A 19 -3.50 5.24 27.73
C ILE A 19 -4.29 4.06 28.28
N ILE A 20 -3.86 2.82 28.00
CA ILE A 20 -4.51 1.62 28.53
C ILE A 20 -4.51 1.62 30.06
N ASN A 21 -3.40 2.02 30.67
CA ASN A 21 -3.30 2.15 32.12
C ASN A 21 -4.23 3.25 32.64
N ASP A 22 -4.30 4.39 31.97
CA ASP A 22 -5.21 5.49 32.34
C ASP A 22 -6.69 5.06 32.25
N LEU A 23 -7.07 4.33 31.19
CA LEU A 23 -8.44 3.80 31.01
C LEU A 23 -8.82 2.75 32.06
N ASN A 24 -7.84 2.05 32.65
CA ASN A 24 -8.07 1.02 33.66
C ASN A 24 -7.76 1.51 35.08
N ARG A 25 -7.51 2.81 35.27
CA ARG A 25 -7.24 3.39 36.59
C ARG A 25 -8.49 3.33 37.44
N ASP A 26 -8.31 2.95 38.70
CA ASP A 26 -9.39 3.05 39.70
C ASP A 26 -9.62 4.54 40.07
N THR A 27 -10.67 5.13 39.49
CA THR A 27 -11.00 6.53 39.66
C THR A 27 -11.60 6.85 41.03
N THR A 28 -11.98 5.85 41.81
CA THR A 28 -12.51 6.04 43.18
C THR A 28 -11.42 6.52 44.15
N LEU A 29 -10.15 6.37 43.79
CA LEU A 29 -9.00 6.68 44.63
C LEU A 29 -8.32 8.01 44.30
N ASP A 30 -8.65 8.66 43.17
CA ASP A 30 -7.96 9.86 42.70
C ASP A 30 -8.95 11.01 42.42
N SER A 31 -8.83 12.08 43.22
CA SER A 31 -9.67 13.30 43.08
C SER A 31 -9.27 14.21 41.91
N LYS A 32 -8.29 13.80 41.09
CA LYS A 32 -7.79 14.54 39.93
C LYS A 32 -8.03 13.80 38.61
N VAL A 33 -9.22 13.23 38.47
CA VAL A 33 -9.56 12.58 37.17
C VAL A 33 -9.76 13.67 36.12
N ASP A 34 -8.94 13.62 35.08
CA ASP A 34 -9.14 14.43 33.89
C ASP A 34 -10.49 14.04 33.25
N SER A 35 -11.37 15.01 33.05
CA SER A 35 -12.76 14.78 32.61
C SER A 35 -12.88 14.12 31.23
N ASN A 36 -11.75 13.93 30.54
CA ASN A 36 -11.69 13.31 29.21
C ASN A 36 -11.46 11.78 29.24
N ILE A 37 -11.10 11.22 30.41
CA ILE A 37 -10.90 9.78 30.60
C ILE A 37 -12.27 9.12 30.90
N ILE A 38 -12.47 7.90 30.42
CA ILE A 38 -13.67 7.11 30.70
C ILE A 38 -13.69 6.81 32.19
N PRO A 39 -14.61 7.42 32.99
CA PRO A 39 -14.65 7.21 34.43
C PRO A 39 -15.43 5.95 34.77
N ASP A 40 -15.06 5.35 35.88
CA ASP A 40 -15.90 4.46 36.68
C ASP A 40 -16.15 3.04 36.17
N ARG A 41 -15.42 2.59 35.14
CA ARG A 41 -15.42 1.18 34.77
C ARG A 41 -14.09 0.70 34.23
N LYS A 42 -13.84 -0.57 34.36
CA LYS A 42 -12.73 -1.25 33.66
C LYS A 42 -13.15 -1.48 32.21
N VAL A 43 -12.27 -1.09 31.29
CA VAL A 43 -12.47 -1.28 29.87
C VAL A 43 -11.87 -2.62 29.43
N ASP A 44 -12.62 -3.40 28.65
CA ASP A 44 -12.13 -4.66 28.15
C ASP A 44 -11.15 -4.45 26.99
N ASN A 45 -9.92 -4.89 27.23
CA ASN A 45 -8.90 -4.98 26.20
C ASN A 45 -9.22 -6.16 25.29
N VAL A 46 -9.63 -5.88 24.06
CA VAL A 46 -9.93 -6.90 23.05
C VAL A 46 -8.63 -7.42 22.46
N ASN A 47 -7.72 -6.51 22.12
CA ASN A 47 -6.41 -6.86 21.59
C ASN A 47 -5.40 -5.75 21.88
N THR A 48 -4.38 -6.05 22.66
CA THR A 48 -3.32 -5.08 22.97
C THR A 48 -2.33 -4.87 21.84
N ARG A 49 -2.35 -5.74 20.82
CA ARG A 49 -1.45 -5.71 19.67
C ARG A 49 0.01 -5.51 20.09
N PRO A 50 0.67 -6.52 20.68
CA PRO A 50 2.01 -6.35 21.29
C PRO A 50 3.08 -5.86 20.33
N SER A 51 2.92 -6.10 19.02
CA SER A 51 3.84 -5.63 17.98
C SER A 51 3.67 -4.15 17.65
N SER A 52 2.53 -3.55 17.90
CA SER A 52 2.28 -2.13 17.70
C SER A 52 2.56 -1.32 18.96
N LYS A 53 3.23 -0.19 18.83
CA LYS A 53 3.48 0.76 19.93
C LYS A 53 2.34 1.74 20.13
N ARG A 54 1.55 1.98 19.07
CA ARG A 54 0.59 3.07 19.00
C ARG A 54 -0.84 2.65 18.72
N MET A 55 -1.10 1.37 18.46
CA MET A 55 -2.44 0.86 18.14
C MET A 55 -2.86 -0.26 19.10
N PHE A 56 -4.14 -0.26 19.49
CA PHE A 56 -4.75 -1.31 20.33
C PHE A 56 -6.26 -1.35 20.07
N GLU A 57 -6.93 -2.42 20.49
CA GLU A 57 -8.37 -2.61 20.33
C GLU A 57 -9.03 -2.73 21.70
N ILE A 58 -10.12 -2.00 21.89
CA ILE A 58 -10.88 -1.98 23.12
C ILE A 58 -12.39 -1.99 22.87
N ALA A 59 -13.16 -2.46 23.85
CA ALA A 59 -14.60 -2.41 23.82
C ALA A 59 -15.11 -1.14 24.49
N LEU A 60 -15.82 -0.28 23.74
CA LEU A 60 -16.37 0.99 24.18
C LEU A 60 -17.82 1.15 23.74
N THR A 61 -18.58 1.98 24.47
CA THR A 61 -19.80 2.56 23.92
C THR A 61 -19.45 3.69 22.94
N ASP A 62 -20.38 4.08 22.07
CA ASP A 62 -20.18 5.17 21.12
C ASP A 62 -19.87 6.50 21.85
N GLU A 63 -20.48 6.74 23.02
CA GLU A 63 -20.20 7.93 23.84
C GLU A 63 -18.79 7.94 24.42
N GLU A 64 -18.31 6.78 24.87
CA GLU A 64 -16.94 6.63 25.38
C GLU A 64 -15.90 6.79 24.27
N ALA A 65 -16.17 6.25 23.08
CA ALA A 65 -15.30 6.43 21.91
C ALA A 65 -15.18 7.92 21.54
N ILE A 66 -16.29 8.67 21.56
CA ILE A 66 -16.30 10.12 21.32
C ILE A 66 -15.46 10.87 22.37
N LYS A 67 -15.55 10.46 23.64
CA LYS A 67 -14.73 11.08 24.70
C LYS A 67 -13.25 10.80 24.50
N LEU A 68 -12.91 9.54 24.20
CA LEU A 68 -11.53 9.13 23.99
C LEU A 68 -10.92 9.78 22.74
N GLN A 69 -11.71 10.06 21.71
CA GLN A 69 -11.29 10.78 20.50
C GLN A 69 -10.78 12.20 20.82
N ASN A 70 -11.24 12.81 21.93
CA ASN A 70 -10.79 14.14 22.35
C ASN A 70 -9.51 14.12 23.20
N ASP A 71 -8.95 12.95 23.52
CA ASP A 71 -7.65 12.85 24.18
C ASP A 71 -6.54 13.31 23.21
N PRO A 72 -5.70 14.26 23.59
CA PRO A 72 -4.66 14.81 22.70
C PRO A 72 -3.62 13.77 22.24
N ARG A 73 -3.55 12.62 22.87
CA ARG A 73 -2.68 11.49 22.49
C ARG A 73 -3.29 10.66 21.38
N VAL A 74 -4.62 10.71 21.22
CA VAL A 74 -5.38 9.90 20.26
C VAL A 74 -5.40 10.58 18.91
N GLY A 75 -4.89 9.88 17.91
CA GLY A 75 -4.90 10.32 16.51
C GLY A 75 -6.14 9.87 15.74
N GLY A 76 -6.74 8.77 16.14
CA GLY A 76 -7.97 8.25 15.55
C GLY A 76 -8.58 7.10 16.33
N ILE A 77 -9.90 6.98 16.23
CA ILE A 77 -10.68 5.85 16.73
C ILE A 77 -11.50 5.33 15.56
N GLU A 78 -11.39 4.04 15.28
CA GLU A 78 -12.02 3.40 14.13
C GLU A 78 -12.71 2.11 14.57
N VAL A 79 -13.81 1.75 13.90
CA VAL A 79 -14.38 0.41 14.04
C VAL A 79 -13.53 -0.55 13.23
N PRO A 80 -13.13 -1.74 13.75
CA PRO A 80 -12.39 -2.73 13.00
C PRO A 80 -13.06 -3.04 11.66
N GLU A 81 -12.31 -3.02 10.60
CA GLU A 81 -12.82 -3.25 9.25
C GLU A 81 -13.13 -4.73 9.03
N VAL A 82 -14.40 -5.03 8.71
CA VAL A 82 -14.72 -6.26 8.00
C VAL A 82 -14.65 -5.94 6.51
N TRP A 83 -13.70 -6.55 5.83
CA TRP A 83 -13.47 -6.31 4.40
C TRP A 83 -14.68 -6.75 3.59
N SER A 84 -15.20 -5.86 2.78
CA SER A 84 -16.04 -6.21 1.66
C SER A 84 -15.14 -6.44 0.43
N ASP A 85 -15.53 -7.34 -0.44
CA ASP A 85 -14.84 -7.67 -1.71
C ASP A 85 -14.73 -6.49 -2.69
N ASP A 86 -15.16 -5.30 -2.33
CA ASP A 86 -15.07 -4.05 -3.11
C ASP A 86 -13.62 -3.53 -3.31
N TRP A 87 -12.65 -4.22 -2.73
CA TRP A 87 -11.22 -3.91 -2.86
C TRP A 87 -10.55 -4.62 -4.03
N LEU A 88 -11.20 -5.66 -4.48
CA LEU A 88 -10.70 -6.52 -5.52
C LEU A 88 -11.01 -5.88 -6.86
N ASP A 89 -9.96 -5.72 -7.61
CA ASP A 89 -9.96 -5.50 -9.05
C ASP A 89 -10.57 -4.17 -9.52
N TYR A 90 -9.74 -3.13 -9.54
CA TYR A 90 -9.84 -2.26 -10.66
C TYR A 90 -9.30 -3.01 -11.89
N GLU A 91 -10.05 -4.00 -12.31
CA GLU A 91 -10.06 -4.36 -13.72
C GLU A 91 -10.67 -3.16 -14.43
N GLN A 92 -9.90 -2.36 -15.06
CA GLN A 92 -10.38 -1.63 -16.17
C GLN A 92 -10.64 -2.69 -17.24
N GLY A 93 -11.84 -3.25 -17.22
CA GLY A 93 -12.39 -4.10 -18.26
C GLY A 93 -12.70 -3.24 -19.47
N ALA A 94 -11.69 -2.66 -20.04
CA ALA A 94 -11.68 -2.28 -21.42
C ALA A 94 -10.89 -3.36 -22.13
N ASP A 95 -11.56 -4.05 -23.04
CA ASP A 95 -10.92 -4.79 -24.11
C ASP A 95 -9.91 -3.86 -24.80
N TRP A 96 -8.72 -3.80 -24.22
CA TRP A 96 -7.61 -3.17 -24.88
C TRP A 96 -7.07 -4.17 -25.89
N THR A 97 -7.73 -4.21 -27.02
CA THR A 97 -7.24 -4.86 -28.23
C THR A 97 -6.16 -3.98 -28.86
N ARG A 98 -5.03 -3.80 -28.19
CA ARG A 98 -3.80 -3.73 -28.94
C ARG A 98 -3.53 -5.17 -29.34
N GLU A 99 -3.65 -5.46 -30.63
CA GLU A 99 -3.09 -6.63 -31.27
C GLU A 99 -1.55 -6.57 -31.23
N VAL A 100 -1.01 -6.60 -30.05
CA VAL A 100 0.38 -6.97 -29.84
C VAL A 100 0.32 -8.46 -29.69
N ALA A 101 0.91 -9.18 -30.62
CA ALA A 101 1.13 -10.61 -30.44
C ALA A 101 1.80 -10.81 -29.11
N VAL A 102 1.05 -11.38 -28.17
CA VAL A 102 1.42 -11.50 -26.75
C VAL A 102 2.64 -12.39 -26.53
N ASP A 103 3.11 -13.04 -27.57
CA ASP A 103 4.20 -14.02 -27.61
C ASP A 103 5.58 -13.37 -27.79
N ASP A 104 5.65 -12.06 -28.04
CA ASP A 104 6.93 -11.39 -28.20
C ASP A 104 7.33 -10.71 -26.88
N LEU A 105 8.16 -11.41 -26.10
CA LEU A 105 8.71 -10.94 -24.83
C LEU A 105 9.41 -9.58 -24.94
N THR A 106 9.93 -9.22 -26.12
CA THR A 106 10.61 -7.95 -26.34
C THR A 106 9.63 -6.78 -26.36
N ARG A 107 8.41 -6.98 -26.84
CA ARG A 107 7.37 -5.95 -26.88
C ARG A 107 6.76 -5.67 -25.50
N GLY A 108 6.78 -6.66 -24.61
CA GLY A 108 6.25 -6.56 -23.29
C GLY A 108 7.12 -5.80 -22.29
N ASN A 109 8.33 -5.40 -22.67
CA ASN A 109 9.32 -4.87 -21.74
C ASN A 109 9.60 -3.35 -21.89
N TRP A 110 8.71 -2.59 -22.55
CA TRP A 110 8.94 -1.15 -22.70
C TRP A 110 9.16 -0.44 -21.36
N GLY A 111 8.47 -0.87 -20.31
CA GLY A 111 8.61 -0.32 -18.96
C GLY A 111 10.02 -0.53 -18.41
N LEU A 112 10.63 -1.68 -18.63
CA LEU A 112 12.02 -1.95 -18.25
C LEU A 112 12.98 -1.04 -19.03
N LEU A 113 12.79 -0.91 -20.34
CA LEU A 113 13.62 -0.07 -21.19
C LEU A 113 13.47 1.42 -20.86
N ARG A 114 12.23 1.87 -20.55
CA ARG A 114 12.00 3.27 -20.18
C ARG A 114 12.71 3.64 -18.87
N GLN A 115 12.76 2.76 -17.91
CA GLN A 115 13.37 3.02 -16.60
C GLN A 115 14.90 3.14 -16.67
N ILE A 116 15.54 2.53 -17.66
CA ILE A 116 17.00 2.61 -17.88
C ILE A 116 17.39 3.64 -18.95
N SER A 117 16.42 4.31 -19.57
CA SER A 117 16.63 5.30 -20.63
C SER A 117 16.09 6.66 -20.23
N LYS A 118 16.79 7.73 -20.65
CA LYS A 118 16.32 9.11 -20.48
C LYS A 118 15.15 9.47 -21.40
N THR A 119 14.89 8.66 -22.41
CA THR A 119 13.83 8.87 -23.39
C THR A 119 12.93 7.66 -23.43
N ASN A 120 11.66 7.87 -23.78
CA ASN A 120 10.73 6.77 -23.96
C ASN A 120 11.11 5.97 -25.21
N ALA A 121 11.67 4.76 -25.00
CA ALA A 121 12.09 3.88 -26.07
C ALA A 121 10.92 3.24 -26.83
N TRP A 122 9.71 3.28 -26.27
CA TRP A 122 8.48 2.79 -26.90
C TRP A 122 8.07 3.60 -28.12
N GLY A 123 8.52 4.84 -28.21
CA GLY A 123 8.34 5.70 -29.38
C GLY A 123 6.94 6.27 -29.54
N LEU A 124 6.79 7.09 -30.57
CA LEU A 124 5.72 8.04 -30.80
C LEU A 124 4.42 7.46 -31.36
N ASN A 125 4.40 6.21 -31.74
CA ASN A 125 3.30 5.63 -32.50
C ASN A 125 2.76 4.35 -31.87
N THR A 126 1.46 4.17 -32.03
CA THR A 126 0.73 2.96 -31.65
C THR A 126 1.23 1.67 -32.29
N THR A 127 2.18 1.76 -33.20
CA THR A 127 2.72 0.65 -34.01
C THR A 127 4.19 0.39 -33.78
N ASN A 128 4.85 1.11 -32.87
CA ASN A 128 6.27 0.92 -32.67
C ASN A 128 6.55 -0.33 -31.87
N ASP A 129 6.97 -1.31 -32.59
CA ASP A 129 7.65 -2.46 -32.10
C ASP A 129 8.97 -2.06 -31.48
N LEU A 130 9.17 -2.37 -30.22
CA LEU A 130 10.52 -2.62 -29.76
C LEU A 130 11.02 -3.74 -30.66
N SER A 131 11.97 -3.44 -31.52
CA SER A 131 12.47 -4.42 -32.51
C SER A 131 12.86 -5.70 -31.80
N ALA A 132 12.55 -6.83 -32.38
CA ALA A 132 13.01 -8.12 -31.90
C ALA A 132 14.51 -8.05 -31.63
N GLY A 133 14.91 -8.39 -30.40
CA GLY A 133 16.32 -8.27 -29.97
C GLY A 133 16.68 -7.00 -29.19
N THR A 134 15.72 -6.10 -28.90
CA THR A 134 15.95 -5.02 -27.93
C THR A 134 16.01 -5.63 -26.53
N THR A 135 17.19 -5.58 -25.94
CA THR A 135 17.46 -6.10 -24.59
C THR A 135 18.01 -4.98 -23.72
N TYR A 136 17.95 -5.16 -22.41
CA TYR A 136 18.72 -4.36 -21.47
C TYR A 136 19.67 -5.25 -20.70
N ASP A 137 20.89 -4.74 -20.49
CA ASP A 137 21.88 -5.41 -19.67
C ASP A 137 21.64 -5.07 -18.21
N TYR A 138 21.70 -6.06 -17.33
CA TYR A 138 21.61 -5.86 -15.88
C TYR A 138 22.73 -6.62 -15.17
N HIS A 139 23.28 -5.96 -14.13
CA HIS A 139 24.34 -6.53 -13.30
C HIS A 139 23.85 -6.83 -11.88
N LEU A 140 22.70 -6.26 -11.50
CA LEU A 140 22.07 -6.44 -10.21
C LEU A 140 20.75 -7.17 -10.43
N ASP A 141 20.43 -8.09 -9.54
CA ASP A 141 19.28 -8.97 -9.65
C ASP A 141 18.43 -9.08 -8.36
N GLY A 142 18.76 -8.25 -7.34
CA GLY A 142 18.08 -8.23 -6.06
C GLY A 142 18.53 -9.32 -5.10
N THR A 143 19.66 -9.98 -5.38
CA THR A 143 20.25 -10.97 -4.46
C THR A 143 20.44 -10.36 -3.06
N GLY A 144 20.04 -11.11 -2.02
CA GLY A 144 20.19 -10.64 -0.63
C GLY A 144 19.05 -9.71 -0.16
N VAL A 145 17.99 -9.51 -0.95
CA VAL A 145 16.83 -8.72 -0.57
C VAL A 145 15.57 -9.59 -0.50
N ASP A 146 14.74 -9.39 0.52
CA ASP A 146 13.45 -10.05 0.67
C ASP A 146 12.35 -9.13 0.14
N TYR A 147 11.66 -9.60 -0.90
CA TYR A 147 10.53 -8.92 -1.49
C TYR A 147 9.22 -9.49 -0.96
N ILE A 148 8.40 -8.68 -0.32
CA ILE A 148 7.07 -9.03 0.15
C ILE A 148 6.03 -8.44 -0.81
N HIS A 149 5.29 -9.32 -1.45
CA HIS A 149 4.14 -8.95 -2.25
C HIS A 149 2.90 -8.89 -1.37
N GLN A 150 2.42 -7.65 -1.09
CA GLN A 150 1.26 -7.39 -0.25
C GLN A 150 0.09 -6.96 -1.15
N GLU A 151 -0.91 -7.83 -1.32
CA GLU A 151 -1.99 -7.62 -2.29
C GLU A 151 -3.33 -8.22 -1.82
N GLY A 152 -4.44 -7.79 -2.41
CA GLY A 152 -5.80 -8.22 -2.07
C GLY A 152 -6.09 -9.71 -2.24
N SER A 153 -5.29 -10.40 -3.04
CA SER A 153 -5.36 -11.84 -3.27
C SER A 153 -3.98 -12.48 -3.31
N LYS A 154 -3.93 -13.80 -3.21
CA LYS A 154 -2.69 -14.53 -3.48
C LYS A 154 -2.36 -14.48 -4.98
N PHE A 155 -1.08 -14.41 -5.32
CA PHE A 155 -0.64 -14.63 -6.69
C PHE A 155 -0.56 -16.14 -7.01
N ARG A 156 -0.41 -16.50 -8.28
CA ARG A 156 -0.28 -17.89 -8.70
C ARG A 156 1.10 -18.44 -8.30
N TYR A 157 1.15 -19.23 -7.25
CA TYR A 157 2.39 -19.68 -6.62
C TYR A 157 3.26 -20.58 -7.49
N THR A 158 2.66 -21.31 -8.44
CA THR A 158 3.34 -22.25 -9.34
C THR A 158 3.86 -21.63 -10.63
N HIS A 159 3.60 -20.33 -10.84
CA HIS A 159 3.95 -19.66 -12.09
C HIS A 159 5.47 -19.66 -12.32
N GLU A 160 5.90 -19.95 -13.56
CA GLU A 160 7.32 -20.05 -13.93
C GLU A 160 8.12 -18.76 -13.74
N GLN A 161 7.46 -17.61 -13.69
CA GLN A 161 8.12 -16.31 -13.45
C GLN A 161 8.80 -16.22 -12.06
N TRP A 162 8.49 -17.12 -11.16
CA TRP A 162 9.15 -17.19 -9.85
C TRP A 162 10.44 -18.00 -9.83
N GLN A 163 10.83 -18.60 -10.94
CA GLN A 163 12.05 -19.38 -11.05
C GLN A 163 13.29 -18.50 -11.17
N ASP A 164 14.40 -18.96 -10.60
CA ASP A 164 15.72 -18.44 -10.86
C ASP A 164 16.26 -18.97 -12.20
N ARG A 165 17.50 -18.58 -12.56
CA ARG A 165 18.18 -19.05 -13.79
C ARG A 165 18.38 -20.59 -13.86
N ASN A 166 18.25 -21.29 -12.75
CA ASN A 166 18.39 -22.75 -12.66
C ASN A 166 17.03 -23.45 -12.66
N GLY A 167 15.93 -22.71 -12.80
CA GLY A 167 14.58 -23.25 -12.76
C GLY A 167 14.05 -23.54 -11.35
N VAL A 168 14.72 -23.03 -10.29
CA VAL A 168 14.31 -23.20 -8.90
C VAL A 168 13.43 -22.03 -8.48
N SER A 169 12.28 -22.32 -7.87
CA SER A 169 11.38 -21.28 -7.39
C SER A 169 12.01 -20.48 -6.26
N ARG A 170 11.92 -19.16 -6.36
CA ARG A 170 12.36 -18.19 -5.33
C ARG A 170 11.25 -17.86 -4.34
N LEU A 171 10.04 -18.37 -4.56
CA LEU A 171 8.94 -18.24 -3.61
C LEU A 171 9.28 -18.97 -2.32
N VAL A 172 9.24 -18.25 -1.22
CA VAL A 172 9.43 -18.81 0.12
C VAL A 172 8.05 -19.11 0.72
N PRO A 173 7.71 -20.37 0.98
CA PRO A 173 6.43 -20.75 1.58
C PRO A 173 6.40 -20.42 3.07
N PHE A 174 6.45 -19.13 3.39
CA PHE A 174 6.55 -18.63 4.76
C PHE A 174 5.20 -18.62 5.46
N GLN A 175 5.13 -19.13 6.69
CA GLN A 175 3.92 -19.15 7.50
C GLN A 175 3.90 -18.01 8.52
N TRP A 176 3.19 -16.95 8.19
CA TRP A 176 3.13 -15.71 8.98
C TRP A 176 2.52 -15.91 10.37
N ASN A 177 1.62 -16.88 10.52
CA ASN A 177 0.98 -17.23 11.79
C ASN A 177 1.94 -17.88 12.80
N THR A 178 3.18 -18.15 12.42
CA THR A 178 4.22 -18.66 13.33
C THR A 178 5.00 -17.55 14.02
N LEU A 179 4.84 -16.30 13.57
CA LEU A 179 5.48 -15.16 14.17
C LEU A 179 4.82 -14.78 15.52
N PRO A 180 5.60 -14.35 16.51
CA PRO A 180 5.05 -13.87 17.77
C PRO A 180 4.33 -12.54 17.59
N ASN A 181 3.45 -12.20 18.52
CA ASN A 181 2.81 -10.89 18.64
C ASN A 181 1.94 -10.45 17.43
N CYS A 182 1.70 -11.36 16.51
CA CYS A 182 0.78 -11.14 15.40
C CYS A 182 -0.61 -11.62 15.80
N GLY A 183 -1.65 -10.98 15.29
CA GLY A 183 -3.03 -11.44 15.47
C GLY A 183 -3.29 -12.81 14.84
N ALA A 184 -4.54 -13.22 14.79
CA ALA A 184 -4.93 -14.51 14.21
C ALA A 184 -4.77 -14.52 12.69
N ILE A 185 -3.55 -14.72 12.21
CA ILE A 185 -3.23 -14.84 10.79
C ILE A 185 -3.48 -16.29 10.35
N PRO A 186 -4.20 -16.54 9.24
CA PRO A 186 -4.41 -17.89 8.75
C PRO A 186 -3.15 -18.49 8.16
N THR A 187 -3.08 -19.80 8.17
CA THR A 187 -2.06 -20.58 7.44
C THR A 187 -2.27 -20.41 5.93
N ILE A 188 -1.20 -20.15 5.20
CA ILE A 188 -1.24 -20.03 3.74
C ILE A 188 -0.93 -21.39 3.11
N ASP A 189 -1.82 -21.88 2.27
CA ASP A 189 -1.58 -23.07 1.44
C ASP A 189 -0.92 -22.64 0.11
N TYR A 190 0.40 -22.77 0.06
CA TYR A 190 1.21 -22.43 -1.12
C TYR A 190 1.10 -23.47 -2.25
N THR A 191 0.43 -24.58 -2.03
CA THR A 191 0.15 -25.57 -3.09
C THR A 191 -1.16 -25.30 -3.82
N ASN A 192 -2.05 -24.55 -3.19
CA ASN A 192 -3.34 -24.21 -3.75
C ASN A 192 -3.28 -22.93 -4.59
N VAL A 193 -3.48 -23.05 -5.89
CA VAL A 193 -3.55 -21.91 -6.84
C VAL A 193 -4.98 -21.48 -7.16
N THR A 194 -5.99 -22.20 -6.65
CA THR A 194 -7.41 -21.82 -6.87
C THR A 194 -7.69 -20.46 -6.23
N GLY A 195 -8.28 -19.54 -7.00
CA GLY A 195 -8.55 -18.18 -6.56
C GLY A 195 -7.30 -17.27 -6.52
N ALA A 196 -6.22 -17.66 -7.21
CA ALA A 196 -5.10 -16.75 -7.45
C ALA A 196 -5.57 -15.56 -8.30
N GLY A 197 -5.29 -14.34 -7.84
CA GLY A 197 -5.71 -13.11 -8.51
C GLY A 197 -4.80 -12.76 -9.69
N GLY A 198 -5.39 -12.41 -10.81
CA GLY A 198 -4.66 -11.94 -11.99
C GLY A 198 -3.88 -10.67 -11.72
N HIS A 199 -4.45 -9.73 -10.94
CA HIS A 199 -3.81 -8.50 -10.53
C HIS A 199 -2.59 -8.77 -9.64
N ALA A 200 -2.74 -9.57 -8.59
CA ALA A 200 -1.64 -9.93 -7.69
C ALA A 200 -0.50 -10.65 -8.43
N THR A 201 -0.83 -11.59 -9.33
CA THR A 201 0.16 -12.29 -10.14
C THR A 201 0.92 -11.33 -11.05
N HIS A 202 0.21 -10.40 -11.67
CA HIS A 202 0.80 -9.40 -12.57
C HIS A 202 1.75 -8.46 -11.82
N CYS A 203 1.31 -7.86 -10.73
CA CYS A 203 2.14 -6.96 -9.92
C CYS A 203 3.40 -7.66 -9.37
N CYS A 204 3.27 -8.91 -8.91
CA CYS A 204 4.41 -9.70 -8.47
C CYS A 204 5.40 -9.94 -9.62
N GLY A 205 4.90 -10.33 -10.81
CA GLY A 205 5.71 -10.54 -12.00
C GLY A 205 6.46 -9.28 -12.44
N THR A 206 5.82 -8.13 -12.36
CA THR A 206 6.41 -6.83 -12.71
C THR A 206 7.56 -6.43 -11.79
N ALA A 207 7.52 -6.81 -10.51
CA ALA A 207 8.61 -6.53 -9.57
C ALA A 207 9.76 -7.56 -9.68
N VAL A 208 9.42 -8.86 -9.63
CA VAL A 208 10.38 -9.94 -9.37
C VAL A 208 10.34 -11.08 -10.39
N GLY A 209 9.52 -10.99 -11.44
CA GLY A 209 9.47 -12.00 -12.49
C GLY A 209 10.82 -12.20 -13.19
N LYS A 210 11.13 -13.44 -13.58
CA LYS A 210 12.38 -13.77 -14.25
C LYS A 210 12.55 -13.02 -15.59
N ASP A 211 11.44 -12.80 -16.32
CA ASP A 211 11.44 -12.15 -17.64
C ASP A 211 10.94 -10.71 -17.58
N TYR A 212 9.91 -10.44 -16.75
CA TYR A 212 9.20 -9.15 -16.70
C TYR A 212 9.57 -8.28 -15.51
N GLY A 213 10.30 -8.81 -14.52
CA GLY A 213 10.63 -8.11 -13.29
C GLY A 213 12.09 -7.64 -13.24
N TRP A 214 12.34 -6.76 -12.28
CA TRP A 214 13.66 -6.20 -11.99
C TRP A 214 14.49 -7.10 -11.07
N ALA A 215 13.89 -7.51 -9.94
CA ALA A 215 14.60 -8.23 -8.88
C ALA A 215 14.54 -9.73 -9.12
N LYS A 216 15.22 -10.18 -10.15
CA LYS A 216 15.18 -11.54 -10.71
C LYS A 216 15.74 -12.62 -9.78
N ASN A 217 16.37 -12.24 -8.64
CA ASN A 217 16.94 -13.16 -7.66
C ASN A 217 16.60 -12.80 -6.20
N SER A 218 15.67 -11.88 -5.96
CA SER A 218 15.12 -11.64 -4.63
C SER A 218 14.29 -12.84 -4.16
N ALA A 219 14.32 -13.12 -2.86
CA ALA A 219 13.37 -14.06 -2.25
C ALA A 219 11.97 -13.45 -2.24
N ILE A 220 10.97 -14.24 -2.59
CA ILE A 220 9.60 -13.78 -2.80
C ILE A 220 8.73 -14.27 -1.64
N TYR A 221 8.07 -13.35 -0.95
CA TYR A 221 7.10 -13.63 0.10
C TYR A 221 5.73 -13.09 -0.30
N ASN A 222 4.65 -13.76 0.10
CA ASN A 222 3.30 -13.29 -0.18
C ASN A 222 2.53 -12.98 1.10
N ILE A 223 1.87 -11.84 1.10
CA ILE A 223 0.82 -11.47 2.05
C ILE A 223 -0.46 -11.24 1.26
N PRO A 224 -1.33 -12.25 1.15
CA PRO A 224 -2.64 -12.08 0.56
C PRO A 224 -3.60 -11.50 1.60
N TYR A 225 -4.34 -10.45 1.26
CA TYR A 225 -5.43 -9.97 2.10
C TYR A 225 -6.63 -10.89 2.02
N LEU A 226 -6.62 -11.91 2.79
CA LEU A 226 -7.77 -12.80 2.92
C LEU A 226 -8.58 -12.36 4.14
N SER A 227 -9.55 -11.49 3.98
CA SER A 227 -10.61 -11.19 4.96
C SER A 227 -10.20 -10.87 6.42
N LEU A 228 -8.96 -10.46 6.65
CA LEU A 228 -8.45 -10.11 7.98
C LEU A 228 -8.24 -8.61 8.14
N ASP A 229 -8.19 -8.16 9.40
CA ASP A 229 -7.70 -6.83 9.73
C ASP A 229 -6.31 -6.61 9.12
N GLN A 230 -6.17 -5.57 8.30
CA GLN A 230 -4.90 -5.23 7.64
C GLN A 230 -3.77 -4.97 8.63
N ALA A 231 -4.11 -4.47 9.79
CA ALA A 231 -3.16 -4.17 10.83
C ALA A 231 -2.35 -5.41 11.26
N PHE A 232 -2.97 -6.60 11.30
CA PHE A 232 -2.26 -7.85 11.62
C PHE A 232 -1.14 -8.17 10.61
N TRP A 233 -1.33 -7.81 9.35
CA TRP A 233 -0.32 -8.03 8.34
C TRP A 233 0.87 -7.07 8.49
N PHE A 234 0.64 -5.83 8.91
CA PHE A 234 1.74 -4.91 9.24
C PHE A 234 2.49 -5.38 10.48
N ASP A 235 1.81 -5.90 11.49
CA ASP A 235 2.45 -6.54 12.64
C ASP A 235 3.33 -7.71 12.20
N ALA A 236 2.83 -8.56 11.32
CA ALA A 236 3.59 -9.69 10.79
C ALA A 236 4.85 -9.26 10.02
N ILE A 237 4.76 -8.22 9.21
CA ILE A 237 5.93 -7.67 8.49
C ILE A 237 6.97 -7.11 9.47
N LYS A 238 6.52 -6.37 10.51
CA LYS A 238 7.41 -5.86 11.57
C LYS A 238 8.15 -7.01 12.27
N GLU A 239 7.41 -8.02 12.73
CA GLU A 239 8.00 -9.19 13.42
C GLU A 239 8.91 -10.00 12.50
N PHE A 240 8.53 -10.18 11.23
CA PHE A 240 9.39 -10.84 10.24
C PHE A 240 10.73 -10.10 10.10
N HIS A 241 10.71 -8.78 9.95
CA HIS A 241 11.95 -8.00 9.84
C HIS A 241 12.75 -8.00 11.14
N ARG A 242 12.08 -7.89 12.29
CA ARG A 242 12.74 -7.95 13.62
C ARG A 242 13.46 -9.27 13.86
N ALA A 243 12.88 -10.38 13.44
CA ALA A 243 13.44 -11.72 13.64
C ALA A 243 14.68 -12.02 12.78
N LYS A 244 14.98 -11.21 11.77
CA LYS A 244 16.14 -11.44 10.91
C LYS A 244 17.45 -11.27 11.67
N ALA A 245 18.38 -12.20 11.43
CA ALA A 245 19.75 -12.06 11.87
C ALA A 245 20.48 -10.93 11.11
N VAL A 246 21.44 -10.33 11.75
CA VAL A 246 22.40 -9.44 11.09
C VAL A 246 23.38 -10.30 10.28
N ASP A 247 23.56 -9.97 9.01
CA ASP A 247 24.54 -10.60 8.15
C ASP A 247 25.95 -10.20 8.63
N PRO A 248 26.83 -11.13 8.96
CA PRO A 248 28.16 -10.83 9.49
C PRO A 248 29.08 -10.17 8.46
N VAL A 249 28.78 -10.25 7.17
CA VAL A 249 29.60 -9.68 6.09
C VAL A 249 29.22 -8.21 5.88
N THR A 250 27.94 -7.92 5.81
CA THR A 250 27.44 -6.56 5.55
C THR A 250 27.26 -5.75 6.85
N GLY A 251 27.08 -6.39 7.99
CA GLY A 251 26.76 -5.76 9.27
C GLY A 251 25.30 -5.27 9.38
N PHE A 252 24.45 -5.62 8.42
CA PHE A 252 23.04 -5.22 8.36
C PHE A 252 22.12 -6.42 8.29
N LYS A 253 20.87 -6.24 8.70
CA LYS A 253 19.82 -7.20 8.37
C LYS A 253 19.56 -7.21 6.88
N ARG A 254 19.19 -8.35 6.34
CA ARG A 254 18.72 -8.48 4.98
C ARG A 254 17.55 -7.52 4.73
N PRO A 255 17.62 -6.57 3.76
CA PRO A 255 16.56 -5.60 3.53
C PRO A 255 15.21 -6.25 3.25
N THR A 256 14.15 -5.60 3.68
CA THR A 256 12.76 -5.97 3.37
C THR A 256 12.12 -4.88 2.53
N VAL A 257 11.67 -5.27 1.34
CA VAL A 257 10.91 -4.42 0.42
C VAL A 257 9.47 -4.92 0.36
N VAL A 258 8.52 -4.06 0.62
CA VAL A 258 7.08 -4.35 0.53
C VAL A 258 6.47 -3.55 -0.60
N SER A 259 5.85 -4.24 -1.56
CA SER A 259 5.11 -3.63 -2.66
C SER A 259 3.61 -3.80 -2.45
N ALA A 260 2.87 -2.67 -2.47
CA ALA A 260 1.45 -2.61 -2.17
C ALA A 260 0.69 -1.83 -3.26
N SER A 261 0.11 -2.57 -4.20
CA SER A 261 -0.64 -2.00 -5.32
C SER A 261 -2.15 -1.94 -5.06
N TRP A 262 -2.54 -1.63 -3.85
CA TRP A 262 -3.93 -1.55 -3.39
C TRP A 262 -4.17 -0.28 -2.56
N GLY A 263 -5.40 0.05 -2.27
CA GLY A 263 -5.72 1.22 -1.46
C GLY A 263 -7.16 1.22 -0.96
N LYS A 264 -7.43 1.98 0.10
CA LYS A 264 -8.76 2.18 0.65
C LYS A 264 -9.54 3.16 -0.21
N LYS A 265 -10.78 2.82 -0.51
CA LYS A 265 -11.69 3.68 -1.28
C LYS A 265 -12.97 3.94 -0.52
N ALA A 266 -13.51 5.14 -0.68
CA ALA A 266 -14.81 5.53 -0.18
C ALA A 266 -15.68 6.07 -1.34
N ASN A 267 -16.99 6.05 -1.15
CA ASN A 267 -17.94 6.61 -2.12
C ASN A 267 -18.34 8.04 -1.73
N PHE A 268 -18.51 8.91 -2.71
CA PHE A 268 -19.12 10.23 -2.54
C PHE A 268 -20.66 10.13 -2.43
N THR A 269 -21.17 9.31 -1.50
CA THR A 269 -22.59 9.15 -1.25
C THR A 269 -22.94 9.63 0.15
N SER A 270 -24.17 10.07 0.36
CA SER A 270 -24.67 10.46 1.67
C SER A 270 -23.82 11.54 2.37
N ILE A 271 -23.26 12.47 1.60
CA ILE A 271 -22.47 13.58 2.13
C ILE A 271 -23.41 14.53 2.87
N THR A 272 -23.06 14.86 4.11
CA THR A 272 -23.74 15.87 4.92
C THR A 272 -22.98 17.18 4.93
N ASP A 273 -21.67 17.13 4.81
CA ASP A 273 -20.81 18.32 4.72
C ASP A 273 -19.50 17.99 3.96
N ILE A 274 -18.90 19.03 3.38
CA ILE A 274 -17.58 18.99 2.76
C ILE A 274 -16.76 20.09 3.39
N GLN A 275 -15.64 19.72 4.00
CA GLN A 275 -14.65 20.63 4.53
C GLN A 275 -13.52 20.80 3.49
N PHE A 276 -13.47 21.96 2.86
CA PHE A 276 -12.47 22.29 1.86
C PHE A 276 -11.61 23.46 2.36
N ARG A 277 -10.32 23.21 2.55
CA ARG A 277 -9.37 24.20 3.08
C ARG A 277 -9.81 24.82 4.40
N GLY A 278 -10.38 24.01 5.28
CA GLY A 278 -10.86 24.44 6.60
C GLY A 278 -12.19 25.15 6.62
N ALA A 279 -12.93 25.22 5.52
CA ALA A 279 -14.25 25.82 5.46
C ALA A 279 -15.32 24.83 4.97
N SER A 280 -16.50 24.85 5.57
CA SER A 280 -17.66 24.12 5.06
C SER A 280 -18.13 24.75 3.74
N VAL A 281 -18.26 23.92 2.71
CA VAL A 281 -18.71 24.31 1.37
C VAL A 281 -20.02 23.65 0.97
N GLY A 282 -20.70 23.02 1.92
CA GLY A 282 -21.99 22.34 1.72
C GLY A 282 -21.81 20.85 1.45
N SER A 283 -22.86 20.20 0.95
CA SER A 283 -22.93 18.74 0.79
C SER A 283 -22.87 18.28 -0.68
N VAL A 284 -22.66 19.19 -1.63
CA VAL A 284 -22.69 18.86 -3.05
C VAL A 284 -21.28 18.64 -3.57
N LYS A 285 -21.03 17.42 -4.10
CA LYS A 285 -19.76 17.09 -4.76
C LYS A 285 -19.47 18.06 -5.91
N SER A 286 -18.25 18.61 -5.95
CA SER A 286 -17.76 19.46 -7.04
C SER A 286 -16.30 19.16 -7.35
N ALA A 287 -15.95 19.21 -8.64
CA ALA A 287 -14.58 19.18 -9.10
C ALA A 287 -13.77 20.41 -8.61
N ASP A 288 -14.44 21.53 -8.33
CA ASP A 288 -13.81 22.73 -7.77
C ASP A 288 -13.20 22.48 -6.38
N PHE A 289 -13.70 21.45 -5.66
CA PHE A 289 -13.18 21.00 -4.38
C PHE A 289 -12.22 19.82 -4.51
N GLY A 290 -11.79 19.47 -5.73
CA GLY A 290 -10.90 18.35 -5.99
C GLY A 290 -11.57 16.96 -5.87
N MET A 291 -12.90 16.91 -5.87
CA MET A 291 -13.68 15.69 -5.68
C MET A 291 -14.01 15.04 -7.03
N ILE A 292 -12.99 14.51 -7.72
CA ILE A 292 -13.18 13.93 -9.06
C ILE A 292 -13.65 12.47 -8.94
N GLY A 293 -12.87 11.63 -8.33
CA GLY A 293 -13.18 10.20 -8.16
C GLY A 293 -13.11 9.39 -9.46
N ASP A 294 -13.29 8.09 -9.37
CA ASP A 294 -13.39 7.20 -10.52
C ASP A 294 -14.80 7.20 -11.15
N THR A 295 -14.99 6.42 -12.21
CA THR A 295 -16.28 6.30 -12.93
C THR A 295 -17.41 5.78 -12.04
N ASN A 296 -17.09 5.08 -10.96
CA ASN A 296 -18.06 4.59 -9.97
C ASN A 296 -18.28 5.60 -8.82
N GLY A 297 -17.73 6.80 -8.91
CA GLY A 297 -17.85 7.82 -7.89
C GLY A 297 -17.05 7.51 -6.61
N ARG A 298 -16.04 6.62 -6.69
CA ARG A 298 -15.17 6.27 -5.58
C ARG A 298 -13.92 7.16 -5.58
N PHE A 299 -13.38 7.39 -4.40
CA PHE A 299 -12.16 8.16 -4.20
C PHE A 299 -11.26 7.46 -3.18
N ASN A 300 -9.96 7.72 -3.23
CA ASN A 300 -9.03 7.24 -2.22
C ASN A 300 -9.30 7.89 -0.88
N ALA A 301 -9.31 7.08 0.18
CA ALA A 301 -9.55 7.53 1.54
C ALA A 301 -8.40 7.12 2.45
N ALA A 302 -7.99 8.01 3.34
CA ALA A 302 -6.99 7.71 4.34
C ALA A 302 -7.64 7.36 5.68
N THR A 303 -7.03 6.41 6.39
CA THR A 303 -7.32 6.11 7.79
C THR A 303 -6.07 6.32 8.63
N PHE A 304 -6.25 6.83 9.83
CA PHE A 304 -5.14 7.16 10.71
C PHE A 304 -4.42 5.90 11.21
N GLY A 305 -5.17 4.85 11.53
CA GLY A 305 -4.61 3.61 12.08
C GLY A 305 -3.63 2.93 11.13
N LEU A 306 -4.01 2.75 9.87
CA LEU A 306 -3.11 2.14 8.88
C LEU A 306 -1.86 3.01 8.60
N GLN A 307 -2.00 4.32 8.65
CA GLN A 307 -0.84 5.21 8.53
C GLN A 307 0.14 4.99 9.67
N ALA A 308 -0.34 4.89 10.90
CA ALA A 308 0.48 4.63 12.07
C ALA A 308 1.26 3.31 11.96
N GLU A 309 0.60 2.25 11.47
CA GLU A 309 1.25 0.95 11.24
C GLU A 309 2.37 1.01 10.19
N VAL A 310 2.15 1.75 9.10
CA VAL A 310 3.19 1.95 8.08
C VAL A 310 4.37 2.76 8.64
N GLU A 311 4.11 3.78 9.44
CA GLU A 311 5.17 4.55 10.10
C GLU A 311 6.01 3.67 11.03
N GLU A 312 5.38 2.86 11.89
CA GLU A 312 6.08 1.92 12.76
C GLU A 312 6.91 0.88 11.97
N MET A 313 6.35 0.38 10.87
CA MET A 313 7.05 -0.56 10.00
C MET A 313 8.29 0.08 9.35
N GLN A 314 8.21 1.34 8.95
CA GLN A 314 9.33 2.10 8.41
C GLN A 314 10.38 2.43 9.47
N ASP A 315 9.96 2.74 10.70
CA ASP A 315 10.87 2.93 11.85
C ASP A 315 11.68 1.64 12.16
N GLU A 316 11.16 0.45 11.84
CA GLU A 316 11.90 -0.82 11.93
C GLU A 316 12.86 -1.06 10.74
N GLY A 317 12.84 -0.22 9.71
CA GLY A 317 13.73 -0.32 8.56
C GLY A 317 13.12 -1.03 7.34
N VAL A 318 11.81 -1.26 7.31
CA VAL A 318 11.11 -1.87 6.17
C VAL A 318 10.80 -0.81 5.11
N HIS A 319 11.20 -1.08 3.88
CA HIS A 319 10.94 -0.20 2.73
C HIS A 319 9.57 -0.48 2.15
N TYR A 320 8.71 0.55 2.08
CA TYR A 320 7.32 0.41 1.66
C TYR A 320 7.02 1.23 0.40
N PHE A 321 6.48 0.56 -0.61
CA PHE A 321 6.12 1.13 -1.91
C PHE A 321 4.61 1.06 -2.10
N LYS A 322 4.03 2.18 -2.52
CA LYS A 322 2.59 2.34 -2.58
C LYS A 322 2.14 2.95 -3.90
N SER A 323 1.12 2.37 -4.52
CA SER A 323 0.45 2.98 -5.67
C SER A 323 -0.18 4.31 -5.29
N ALA A 324 -0.01 5.33 -6.14
CA ALA A 324 -0.63 6.64 -5.93
C ALA A 324 -2.15 6.56 -5.94
N GLY A 325 -2.71 5.71 -6.81
CA GLY A 325 -4.15 5.57 -7.04
C GLY A 325 -4.55 5.96 -8.45
N ASN A 326 -5.78 5.59 -8.83
CA ASN A 326 -6.31 5.75 -10.20
C ASN A 326 -7.62 6.57 -10.22
N GLN A 327 -7.78 7.51 -9.28
CA GLN A 327 -9.01 8.27 -9.09
C GLN A 327 -8.90 9.74 -9.53
N LYS A 328 -7.79 10.13 -10.17
CA LYS A 328 -7.47 11.51 -10.58
C LYS A 328 -7.44 12.49 -9.41
N GLN A 329 -7.11 12.00 -8.22
CA GLN A 329 -7.07 12.80 -7.00
C GLN A 329 -5.74 13.52 -6.83
N LYS A 330 -5.78 14.63 -6.09
CA LYS A 330 -4.57 15.31 -5.63
C LYS A 330 -4.07 14.64 -4.35
N LEU A 331 -2.80 14.26 -4.33
CA LEU A 331 -2.10 13.76 -3.14
C LEU A 331 -1.24 14.87 -2.55
N CYS A 332 -1.39 15.09 -1.25
CA CYS A 332 -0.77 16.17 -0.50
C CYS A 332 0.17 15.64 0.59
N TYR A 333 1.19 16.42 0.92
CA TYR A 333 1.94 16.25 2.16
C TYR A 333 1.17 16.82 3.35
N SER A 334 1.47 16.34 4.54
CA SER A 334 1.03 16.99 5.78
C SER A 334 1.53 18.44 5.82
N GLY A 335 0.60 19.36 6.07
CA GLY A 335 0.86 20.81 6.03
C GLY A 335 0.50 21.50 4.72
N ASP A 336 0.22 20.78 3.64
CA ASP A 336 -0.37 21.37 2.44
C ASP A 336 -1.79 21.86 2.74
N ILE A 337 -2.19 22.96 2.11
CA ILE A 337 -3.51 23.58 2.31
C ILE A 337 -4.69 22.64 2.01
N ASP A 338 -4.48 21.65 1.14
CA ASP A 338 -5.50 20.69 0.73
C ASP A 338 -5.42 19.36 1.50
N TYR A 339 -4.42 19.16 2.38
CA TYR A 339 -4.18 17.90 3.05
C TYR A 339 -5.35 17.44 3.92
N ASP A 340 -5.99 18.39 4.61
CA ASP A 340 -7.08 18.12 5.54
C ASP A 340 -8.47 18.25 4.91
N ASN A 341 -8.56 18.33 3.59
CA ASN A 341 -9.84 18.30 2.90
C ASN A 341 -10.55 16.96 3.15
N HIS A 342 -11.80 17.02 3.61
CA HIS A 342 -12.56 15.82 3.95
C HIS A 342 -14.05 16.00 3.74
N ILE A 343 -14.76 14.88 3.67
CA ILE A 343 -16.22 14.83 3.69
C ILE A 343 -16.70 14.27 5.02
N ILE A 344 -17.89 14.68 5.43
CA ILE A 344 -18.69 14.08 6.51
C ILE A 344 -19.87 13.34 5.88
N ARG A 345 -20.19 12.15 6.35
CA ARG A 345 -21.25 11.29 5.81
C ARG A 345 -22.29 10.93 6.87
N SER A 346 -23.53 10.76 6.46
CA SER A 346 -24.64 10.33 7.34
C SER A 346 -24.69 8.82 7.58
N VAL A 347 -23.91 8.03 6.84
CA VAL A 347 -23.91 6.57 6.91
C VAL A 347 -22.51 6.04 7.17
N ALA A 348 -22.40 5.00 7.98
CA ALA A 348 -21.18 4.25 8.18
C ALA A 348 -20.84 3.42 6.93
N THR A 349 -19.55 3.26 6.60
CA THR A 349 -19.08 2.43 5.50
C THR A 349 -17.70 1.87 5.83
N GLY A 350 -17.59 0.56 5.93
CA GLY A 350 -16.36 -0.08 6.39
C GLY A 350 -16.01 0.38 7.81
N SER A 351 -14.76 0.74 8.04
CA SER A 351 -14.28 1.27 9.33
C SER A 351 -14.63 2.75 9.58
N ILE A 352 -15.34 3.42 8.67
CA ILE A 352 -15.70 4.83 8.81
C ILE A 352 -17.09 4.94 9.42
N THR A 353 -17.17 5.52 10.60
CA THR A 353 -18.43 5.77 11.33
C THR A 353 -19.19 6.94 10.70
N ALA A 354 -20.52 6.94 10.79
CA ALA A 354 -21.31 8.10 10.39
C ALA A 354 -20.91 9.32 11.23
N GLY A 355 -20.59 10.44 10.55
CA GLY A 355 -20.12 11.67 11.20
C GLY A 355 -18.60 11.83 11.21
N ASP A 356 -17.83 10.77 10.98
CA ASP A 356 -16.38 10.86 10.95
C ASP A 356 -15.86 11.53 9.67
N PRO A 357 -14.73 12.26 9.73
CA PRO A 357 -14.09 12.85 8.57
C PRO A 357 -13.47 11.77 7.68
N VAL A 358 -13.75 11.85 6.38
CA VAL A 358 -13.13 11.01 5.35
C VAL A 358 -12.23 11.87 4.48
N TYR A 359 -10.93 11.79 4.72
CA TYR A 359 -9.94 12.59 4.03
C TYR A 359 -9.68 12.07 2.62
N TYR A 360 -9.72 12.94 1.62
CA TYR A 360 -9.60 12.54 0.22
C TYR A 360 -8.35 13.06 -0.50
N ASN A 361 -7.47 13.80 0.18
CA ASN A 361 -6.19 14.27 -0.35
C ASN A 361 -4.96 13.66 0.35
N ARG A 362 -5.16 12.69 1.24
CA ARG A 362 -4.09 12.02 1.99
C ARG A 362 -3.60 10.71 1.36
N GLY A 363 -4.15 10.33 0.18
CA GLY A 363 -3.84 9.08 -0.51
C GLY A 363 -4.73 7.91 -0.09
N ALA A 364 -4.32 6.71 -0.46
CA ALA A 364 -5.12 5.51 -0.33
C ALA A 364 -4.93 4.78 1.02
N GLY A 365 -4.99 5.50 2.12
CA GLY A 365 -5.18 4.98 3.47
C GLY A 365 -3.92 4.56 4.25
N ASN A 366 -2.78 4.34 3.60
CA ASN A 366 -1.61 3.75 4.25
C ASN A 366 -0.29 4.30 3.70
N ILE A 367 -0.14 5.62 3.76
CA ILE A 367 1.08 6.32 3.36
C ILE A 367 1.77 6.86 4.60
N GLY A 368 2.91 6.27 4.96
CA GLY A 368 3.80 6.80 5.99
C GLY A 368 4.79 7.85 5.42
N PRO A 369 5.58 8.51 6.26
CA PRO A 369 6.47 9.59 5.85
C PRO A 369 7.54 9.15 4.84
N ASP A 370 8.03 7.92 4.95
CA ASP A 370 9.09 7.37 4.11
C ASP A 370 8.57 6.36 3.06
N THR A 371 7.27 6.29 2.87
CA THR A 371 6.66 5.52 1.77
C THR A 371 7.04 6.14 0.44
N VAL A 372 7.49 5.32 -0.50
CA VAL A 372 7.66 5.73 -1.89
C VAL A 372 6.32 5.58 -2.61
N VAL A 373 5.69 6.70 -2.96
CA VAL A 373 4.41 6.75 -3.67
C VAL A 373 4.66 6.87 -5.16
N VAL A 374 4.11 5.95 -5.93
CA VAL A 374 4.41 5.79 -7.35
C VAL A 374 3.22 6.12 -8.22
N GLY A 375 3.41 7.09 -9.12
CA GLY A 375 2.45 7.49 -10.16
C GLY A 375 2.62 6.68 -11.45
N ASN A 376 1.60 6.73 -12.32
CA ASN A 376 1.58 6.02 -13.59
C ASN A 376 2.07 6.92 -14.73
N LEU A 377 3.18 6.53 -15.37
CA LEU A 377 3.69 7.11 -16.60
C LEU A 377 3.04 6.39 -17.79
N ASP A 378 2.49 7.18 -18.72
CA ASP A 378 1.84 6.66 -19.91
C ASP A 378 2.86 6.10 -20.91
N SER A 379 2.49 5.04 -21.62
CA SER A 379 3.29 4.50 -22.73
C SER A 379 3.28 5.41 -23.95
N MET A 380 2.24 6.24 -24.09
CA MET A 380 2.04 7.12 -25.24
C MET A 380 2.74 8.46 -25.05
N LEU A 381 3.28 9.00 -26.15
CA LEU A 381 3.74 10.37 -26.20
C LEU A 381 2.63 11.27 -26.76
N TYR A 382 2.35 12.36 -26.08
CA TYR A 382 1.40 13.38 -26.52
C TYR A 382 2.19 14.57 -27.11
N ASN A 383 2.06 14.79 -28.40
CA ASN A 383 2.86 15.82 -29.13
C ASN A 383 4.37 15.65 -28.93
N ASN A 384 4.87 14.42 -28.95
CA ASN A 384 6.26 14.07 -28.67
C ASN A 384 6.73 14.33 -27.22
N ILE A 385 5.82 14.52 -26.30
CA ILE A 385 6.11 14.76 -24.88
C ILE A 385 5.60 13.58 -24.09
N GLU A 386 6.44 13.03 -23.22
CA GLU A 386 6.04 12.03 -22.27
C GLU A 386 5.05 12.61 -21.25
N ALA A 387 4.03 11.87 -20.93
CA ALA A 387 2.97 12.32 -20.05
C ALA A 387 2.67 11.29 -18.95
N THR A 388 2.17 11.77 -17.84
CA THR A 388 1.56 10.92 -16.82
C THR A 388 0.18 10.48 -17.30
N ASN A 389 -0.17 9.21 -17.03
CA ASN A 389 -1.49 8.71 -17.36
C ASN A 389 -2.60 9.57 -16.74
N GLU A 390 -3.63 9.84 -17.52
CA GLU A 390 -4.73 10.73 -17.10
C GLU A 390 -5.47 10.20 -15.87
N GLY A 391 -5.58 8.87 -15.73
CA GLY A 391 -6.25 8.23 -14.60
C GLY A 391 -5.47 8.30 -13.29
N SER A 392 -4.15 8.46 -13.35
CA SER A 392 -3.30 8.47 -12.16
C SER A 392 -3.64 9.60 -11.19
N ASP A 393 -3.60 9.29 -9.90
CA ASP A 393 -3.55 10.32 -8.87
C ASP A 393 -2.24 11.09 -8.97
N LYS A 394 -2.28 12.39 -8.69
CA LYS A 394 -1.19 13.34 -8.92
C LYS A 394 -1.01 14.25 -7.72
N GLY A 395 0.09 14.96 -7.67
CA GLY A 395 0.30 15.96 -6.64
C GLY A 395 1.66 15.84 -5.97
N PRO A 396 1.98 16.72 -5.03
CA PRO A 396 3.31 16.82 -4.45
C PRO A 396 3.73 15.54 -3.70
N ARG A 397 2.78 14.70 -3.25
CA ARG A 397 3.07 13.45 -2.51
C ARG A 397 3.36 12.26 -3.43
N VAL A 398 3.27 12.40 -4.74
CA VAL A 398 3.80 11.39 -5.66
C VAL A 398 5.31 11.58 -5.75
N ASP A 399 6.07 10.59 -5.29
CA ASP A 399 7.53 10.67 -5.17
C ASP A 399 8.24 10.38 -6.49
N VAL A 400 7.69 9.46 -7.28
CA VAL A 400 8.28 9.03 -8.55
C VAL A 400 7.20 8.57 -9.52
N TRP A 401 7.46 8.77 -10.81
CA TRP A 401 6.62 8.29 -11.90
C TRP A 401 7.32 7.14 -12.61
N ALA A 402 6.62 6.03 -12.78
CA ALA A 402 7.16 4.87 -13.47
C ALA A 402 6.16 4.33 -14.50
N ALA A 403 6.66 3.59 -15.47
CA ALA A 403 5.84 2.96 -16.50
C ALA A 403 4.71 2.13 -15.88
N GLY A 404 3.48 2.44 -16.23
CA GLY A 404 2.31 1.77 -15.67
C GLY A 404 1.17 1.58 -16.66
N THR A 405 1.33 1.99 -17.92
CA THR A 405 0.40 1.75 -19.01
C THR A 405 1.00 0.74 -19.98
N ASP A 406 0.22 -0.17 -20.53
CA ASP A 406 0.66 -1.24 -21.44
C ASP A 406 1.76 -2.15 -20.82
N ILE A 407 1.65 -2.47 -19.56
CA ILE A 407 2.63 -3.32 -18.88
C ILE A 407 2.24 -4.78 -19.04
N VAL A 408 3.14 -5.57 -19.65
CA VAL A 408 2.99 -7.02 -19.76
C VAL A 408 3.71 -7.71 -18.60
N SER A 409 3.05 -8.66 -17.98
CA SER A 409 3.59 -9.45 -16.88
C SER A 409 2.82 -10.76 -16.71
N ALA A 410 3.21 -11.54 -15.70
CA ALA A 410 2.60 -12.82 -15.36
C ALA A 410 1.08 -12.72 -15.11
N HIS A 411 0.33 -13.75 -15.42
CA HIS A 411 -1.10 -13.83 -15.17
C HIS A 411 -1.50 -15.13 -14.46
N SER A 412 -2.62 -15.11 -13.74
CA SER A 412 -3.03 -16.24 -12.90
C SER A 412 -3.77 -17.37 -13.63
N THR A 413 -4.02 -17.26 -14.94
CA THR A 413 -4.78 -18.25 -15.71
C THR A 413 -4.09 -19.62 -15.71
N ASP A 414 -2.79 -19.64 -15.95
CA ASP A 414 -1.94 -20.84 -15.87
C ASP A 414 -0.51 -20.48 -15.46
N ASP A 415 0.41 -21.45 -15.45
CA ASP A 415 1.77 -21.27 -14.93
C ASP A 415 2.71 -20.52 -15.88
N THR A 416 2.27 -20.25 -17.10
CA THR A 416 3.03 -19.55 -18.15
C THR A 416 2.32 -18.33 -18.70
N ALA A 417 1.06 -18.11 -18.28
CA ALA A 417 0.21 -17.05 -18.81
C ALA A 417 0.78 -15.67 -18.54
N ILE A 418 0.66 -14.79 -19.52
CA ILE A 418 1.00 -13.38 -19.42
C ILE A 418 -0.21 -12.53 -19.81
N TYR A 419 -0.24 -11.29 -19.33
CA TYR A 419 -1.29 -10.34 -19.61
C TYR A 419 -0.80 -8.91 -19.58
N GLN A 420 -1.46 -8.02 -20.31
CA GLN A 420 -1.17 -6.58 -20.31
C GLN A 420 -2.16 -5.86 -19.40
N ARG A 421 -1.64 -4.96 -18.55
CA ARG A 421 -2.44 -4.16 -17.61
C ARG A 421 -1.95 -2.74 -17.51
N ASP A 422 -2.88 -1.86 -17.08
CA ASP A 422 -2.63 -0.44 -16.85
C ASP A 422 -2.94 -0.06 -15.40
N GLY A 423 -2.23 0.96 -14.91
CA GLY A 423 -2.51 1.61 -13.63
C GLY A 423 -1.27 1.87 -12.79
N THR A 424 -1.43 2.67 -11.77
CA THR A 424 -0.39 2.89 -10.74
C THR A 424 -0.01 1.60 -10.03
N SER A 425 -0.87 0.57 -10.10
CA SER A 425 -0.58 -0.79 -9.65
C SER A 425 0.53 -1.47 -10.42
N MET A 426 0.76 -1.11 -11.69
CA MET A 426 1.83 -1.64 -12.53
C MET A 426 3.10 -0.81 -12.40
N SER A 427 2.99 0.48 -12.09
CA SER A 427 4.14 1.36 -11.84
C SER A 427 4.84 1.04 -10.51
N THR A 428 4.06 0.79 -9.45
CA THR A 428 4.58 0.55 -8.11
C THR A 428 5.57 -0.62 -8.04
N PRO A 429 5.25 -1.80 -8.58
CA PRO A 429 6.18 -2.93 -8.57
C PRO A 429 7.44 -2.70 -9.41
N GLN A 430 7.41 -1.82 -10.43
CA GLN A 430 8.61 -1.41 -11.14
C GLN A 430 9.62 -0.78 -10.16
N VAL A 431 9.17 0.23 -9.42
CA VAL A 431 10.02 0.97 -8.47
C VAL A 431 10.44 0.09 -7.29
N ALA A 432 9.54 -0.75 -6.79
CA ALA A 432 9.85 -1.71 -5.73
C ALA A 432 10.92 -2.71 -6.16
N GLY A 433 10.80 -3.27 -7.36
CA GLY A 433 11.79 -4.18 -7.94
C GLY A 433 13.15 -3.52 -8.15
N MET A 434 13.19 -2.31 -8.74
CA MET A 434 14.42 -1.52 -8.88
C MET A 434 15.05 -1.21 -7.52
N SER A 435 14.24 -0.95 -6.50
CA SER A 435 14.73 -0.69 -5.15
C SER A 435 15.38 -1.91 -4.51
N CYS A 436 14.97 -3.13 -4.88
CA CYS A 436 15.70 -4.33 -4.47
C CYS A 436 17.14 -4.34 -5.04
N LEU A 437 17.34 -3.81 -6.27
CA LEU A 437 18.68 -3.70 -6.85
C LEU A 437 19.54 -2.68 -6.09
N LEU A 438 18.96 -1.53 -5.73
CA LEU A 438 19.66 -0.50 -4.96
C LEU A 438 20.03 -1.01 -3.56
N LEU A 439 19.15 -1.76 -2.91
CA LEU A 439 19.36 -2.33 -1.59
C LEU A 439 20.30 -3.54 -1.59
N GLN A 440 20.47 -4.23 -2.73
CA GLN A 440 21.54 -5.21 -2.91
C GLN A 440 22.91 -4.57 -2.75
N LEU A 441 23.11 -3.35 -3.26
CA LEU A 441 24.34 -2.58 -3.10
C LEU A 441 24.44 -1.86 -1.75
N ASN A 442 23.31 -1.47 -1.19
CA ASN A 442 23.24 -0.62 -0.01
C ASN A 442 22.31 -1.21 1.06
N PRO A 443 22.65 -2.39 1.63
CA PRO A 443 21.75 -3.10 2.53
C PRO A 443 21.45 -2.35 3.84
N GLY A 444 22.24 -1.36 4.19
CA GLY A 444 22.07 -0.54 5.38
C GLY A 444 21.27 0.75 5.15
N TRP A 445 20.75 1.00 3.94
CA TRP A 445 19.93 2.19 3.74
C TRP A 445 18.61 2.11 4.52
N THR A 446 18.26 3.23 5.14
CA THR A 446 16.96 3.41 5.78
C THR A 446 15.88 3.71 4.71
N PRO A 447 14.59 3.52 5.04
CA PRO A 447 13.50 3.95 4.16
C PRO A 447 13.61 5.40 3.72
N ALA A 448 13.95 6.33 4.62
CA ALA A 448 14.17 7.74 4.31
C ALA A 448 15.31 7.96 3.30
N GLN A 449 16.42 7.24 3.45
CA GLN A 449 17.55 7.35 2.51
C GLN A 449 17.20 6.84 1.13
N LEU A 450 16.49 5.71 1.03
CA LEU A 450 16.06 5.17 -0.24
C LEU A 450 15.03 6.09 -0.92
N ARG A 451 14.04 6.61 -0.18
CA ARG A 451 13.07 7.57 -0.71
C ARG A 451 13.77 8.85 -1.20
N LYS A 452 14.73 9.37 -0.42
CA LYS A 452 15.53 10.53 -0.83
C LYS A 452 16.31 10.26 -2.11
N TRP A 453 16.89 9.07 -2.25
CA TRP A 453 17.61 8.69 -3.48
C TRP A 453 16.71 8.77 -4.70
N TRP A 454 15.46 8.27 -4.60
CA TRP A 454 14.48 8.37 -5.68
C TRP A 454 14.18 9.83 -6.06
N HIS A 455 14.02 10.70 -5.08
CA HIS A 455 13.81 12.13 -5.32
C HIS A 455 15.00 12.80 -6.03
N ASP A 456 16.21 12.46 -5.64
CA ASP A 456 17.42 13.11 -6.13
C ASP A 456 17.86 12.59 -7.51
N ASN A 457 17.48 11.38 -7.90
CA ASN A 457 18.01 10.68 -9.07
C ASN A 457 16.95 10.30 -10.11
N SER A 458 15.67 10.57 -9.88
CA SER A 458 14.64 10.44 -10.90
C SER A 458 14.66 11.64 -11.85
N ILE A 459 14.36 11.38 -13.14
CA ILE A 459 14.43 12.37 -14.21
C ILE A 459 13.02 12.75 -14.62
#